data_5c2805a547ac7f448f1e85cf573e2734
#
_entry.id   5c2805a547ac7f448f1e85cf573e2734
#
_cell.length_a   1.000
_cell.length_b   1.000
_cell.length_c   1.000
_cell.angle_alpha   90.00
_cell.angle_beta   90.00
_cell.angle_gamma   90.00
#
_symmetry.space_group_name_H-M   'P 1'
#
loop_
_entity.id
_entity.type
_entity.pdbx_description
1 polymer ?
#
loop_
_entity_poly.entity_id
_entity_poly.type
_entity_poly.pdbx_seq_one_letter_code
_entity_poly.pdbx_strand_id
1 'polypeptide(L)'
;MNPRVSRSSALASKATGFPIAKIAALLSVGYTLDEIINDITKKTPACFEPSIDYVVTKIPRFAFEKFKGSSNTLSTSMKSVGESMAIGRSFEESFQKALRSLEVGVFGWECDSQDDFKDEGHIKNSLRNPTSERILLVKKAMQLGKLILIFMKSQI
;
A
#
# COMPACT_ATOMS: atom_id res chain seq x y z
N MET A 1 -14.61 -3.55 -3.71
CA MET A 1 -14.87 -2.47 -2.73
C MET A 1 -15.59 -3.07 -1.54
N ASN A 2 -15.27 -2.66 -0.32
CA ASN A 2 -16.00 -3.11 0.88
C ASN A 2 -17.17 -2.16 1.15
N PRO A 3 -18.44 -2.59 1.11
CA PRO A 3 -19.59 -1.73 1.39
C PRO A 3 -19.82 -1.54 2.91
N ARG A 4 -18.77 -1.30 3.66
CA ARG A 4 -18.76 -1.16 5.11
C ARG A 4 -17.54 -0.39 5.57
N VAL A 5 -17.55 0.13 6.80
CA VAL A 5 -16.35 0.62 7.45
C VAL A 5 -15.37 -0.55 7.65
N SER A 6 -14.14 -0.37 7.20
CA SER A 6 -13.11 -1.41 7.19
C SER A 6 -11.77 -0.84 7.64
N ARG A 7 -10.74 -1.70 7.70
CA ARG A 7 -9.36 -1.26 7.98
C ARG A 7 -8.88 -0.19 6.98
N SER A 8 -9.29 -0.30 5.71
CA SER A 8 -8.98 0.72 4.70
C SER A 8 -9.60 2.08 5.04
N SER A 9 -10.80 2.10 5.60
CA SER A 9 -11.47 3.34 6.05
C SER A 9 -10.73 3.97 7.23
N ALA A 10 -10.23 3.16 8.18
CA ALA A 10 -9.42 3.66 9.29
C ALA A 10 -8.12 4.29 8.79
N LEU A 11 -7.49 3.70 7.78
CA LEU A 11 -6.28 4.23 7.14
C LEU A 11 -6.57 5.53 6.39
N ALA A 12 -7.67 5.60 5.64
CA ALA A 12 -8.12 6.80 4.97
C ALA A 12 -8.43 7.93 5.97
N SER A 13 -9.03 7.61 7.10
CA SER A 13 -9.25 8.58 8.19
C SER A 13 -7.93 9.14 8.74
N LYS A 14 -6.92 8.29 8.92
CA LYS A 14 -5.59 8.74 9.33
C LYS A 14 -4.91 9.60 8.26
N ALA A 15 -5.05 9.20 7.00
CA ALA A 15 -4.43 9.88 5.87
C ALA A 15 -4.99 11.29 5.67
N THR A 16 -6.29 11.48 5.84
CA THR A 16 -6.99 12.73 5.54
C THR A 16 -7.34 13.55 6.78
N GLY A 17 -7.31 12.95 7.98
CA GLY A 17 -7.86 13.54 9.19
C GLY A 17 -9.39 13.50 9.27
N PHE A 18 -10.07 13.00 8.23
CA PHE A 18 -11.54 12.94 8.18
C PHE A 18 -12.06 11.74 8.98
N PRO A 19 -12.96 11.93 9.97
CA PRO A 19 -13.38 10.89 10.90
C PRO A 19 -14.46 9.98 10.29
N ILE A 20 -14.09 9.11 9.35
CA ILE A 20 -15.03 8.28 8.58
C ILE A 20 -15.95 7.47 9.48
N ALA A 21 -15.45 6.87 10.58
CA ALA A 21 -16.26 6.04 11.46
C ALA A 21 -17.35 6.86 12.19
N LYS A 22 -17.01 8.07 12.64
CA LYS A 22 -17.98 9.00 13.27
C LYS A 22 -19.07 9.39 12.27
N ILE A 23 -18.66 9.77 11.08
CA ILE A 23 -19.61 10.15 10.02
C ILE A 23 -20.52 8.97 9.64
N ALA A 24 -19.95 7.77 9.48
CA ALA A 24 -20.74 6.56 9.20
C ALA A 24 -21.76 6.27 10.29
N ALA A 25 -21.43 6.49 11.57
CA ALA A 25 -22.36 6.32 12.68
C ALA A 25 -23.51 7.34 12.60
N LEU A 26 -23.23 8.60 12.29
CA LEU A 26 -24.26 9.63 12.12
C LEU A 26 -25.19 9.33 10.93
N LEU A 27 -24.64 8.90 9.81
CA LEU A 27 -25.43 8.48 8.65
C LEU A 27 -26.34 7.31 8.97
N SER A 28 -25.90 6.37 9.82
CA SER A 28 -26.69 5.19 10.18
C SER A 28 -27.91 5.51 11.05
N VAL A 29 -27.93 6.65 11.70
CA VAL A 29 -29.07 7.15 12.50
C VAL A 29 -29.91 8.20 11.76
N GLY A 30 -29.67 8.40 10.45
CA GLY A 30 -30.53 9.16 9.56
C GLY A 30 -30.04 10.55 9.17
N TYR A 31 -28.86 11.00 9.65
CA TYR A 31 -28.26 12.24 9.15
C TYR A 31 -27.81 12.08 7.70
N THR A 32 -27.79 13.18 6.96
CA THR A 32 -27.21 13.26 5.62
C THR A 32 -25.84 13.97 5.64
N LEU A 33 -25.02 13.79 4.61
CA LEU A 33 -23.66 14.36 4.57
C LEU A 33 -23.64 15.90 4.53
N ASP A 34 -24.67 16.51 4.01
CA ASP A 34 -24.87 17.96 3.93
C ASP A 34 -25.30 18.55 5.29
N GLU A 35 -25.98 17.77 6.13
CA GLU A 35 -26.38 18.18 7.48
C GLU A 35 -25.22 18.07 8.50
N ILE A 36 -24.26 17.19 8.24
CA ILE A 36 -23.13 16.96 9.14
C ILE A 36 -22.02 17.99 8.87
N ILE A 37 -21.57 18.68 9.90
CA ILE A 37 -20.45 19.62 9.81
C ILE A 37 -19.14 18.84 9.67
N ASN A 38 -18.28 19.26 8.75
CA ASN A 38 -16.94 18.71 8.56
C ASN A 38 -16.06 19.04 9.77
N ASP A 39 -15.53 18.01 10.41
CA ASP A 39 -14.71 18.15 11.64
C ASP A 39 -13.37 18.86 11.41
N ILE A 40 -12.86 18.88 10.17
CA ILE A 40 -11.59 19.52 9.84
C ILE A 40 -11.80 21.01 9.61
N THR A 41 -12.71 21.38 8.74
CA THR A 41 -12.94 22.77 8.36
C THR A 41 -13.79 23.54 9.36
N LYS A 42 -14.66 22.84 10.11
CA LYS A 42 -15.65 23.39 11.03
C LYS A 42 -16.67 24.35 10.38
N LYS A 43 -16.64 24.50 9.07
CA LYS A 43 -17.47 25.46 8.32
C LYS A 43 -18.20 24.84 7.15
N THR A 44 -17.60 23.84 6.52
CA THR A 44 -18.18 23.16 5.35
C THR A 44 -18.94 21.91 5.79
N PRO A 45 -19.92 21.43 5.01
CA PRO A 45 -20.56 20.15 5.25
C PRO A 45 -19.60 18.97 5.02
N ALA A 46 -19.95 17.80 5.55
CA ALA A 46 -19.12 16.59 5.48
C ALA A 46 -19.04 16.00 4.05
N CYS A 47 -19.89 16.42 3.13
CA CYS A 47 -19.84 16.04 1.72
C CYS A 47 -18.67 16.69 0.96
N PHE A 48 -17.95 17.63 1.57
CA PHE A 48 -16.80 18.28 0.94
C PHE A 48 -15.60 17.33 0.92
N GLU A 49 -15.04 17.09 -0.25
CA GLU A 49 -13.87 16.22 -0.38
C GLU A 49 -12.64 16.82 0.32
N PRO A 50 -11.84 15.98 1.03
CA PRO A 50 -10.62 16.46 1.67
C PRO A 50 -9.59 16.87 0.61
N SER A 51 -8.94 18.01 0.81
CA SER A 51 -7.81 18.48 0.01
C SER A 51 -6.53 18.30 0.81
N ILE A 52 -5.55 17.57 0.26
CA ILE A 52 -4.27 17.30 0.90
C ILE A 52 -3.12 17.73 -0.02
N ASP A 53 -2.03 18.21 0.58
CA ASP A 53 -0.81 18.66 -0.09
C ASP A 53 0.40 17.74 0.20
N TYR A 54 0.14 16.51 0.59
CA TYR A 54 1.13 15.48 0.87
C TYR A 54 0.73 14.15 0.23
N VAL A 55 1.71 13.25 0.10
CA VAL A 55 1.50 11.91 -0.43
C VAL A 55 1.45 10.91 0.71
N VAL A 56 0.46 10.02 0.64
CA VAL A 56 0.34 8.90 1.59
C VAL A 56 0.54 7.59 0.86
N THR A 57 1.57 6.86 1.26
CA THR A 57 1.87 5.53 0.71
C THR A 57 1.52 4.46 1.72
N LYS A 58 0.78 3.46 1.26
CA LYS A 58 0.42 2.27 2.01
C LYS A 58 1.07 1.05 1.38
N ILE A 59 1.78 0.24 2.19
CA ILE A 59 2.39 -1.02 1.75
C ILE A 59 1.91 -2.16 2.68
N PRO A 60 1.42 -3.29 2.14
CA PRO A 60 1.02 -4.43 2.95
C PRO A 60 2.24 -5.14 3.56
N ARG A 61 2.10 -5.64 4.79
CA ARG A 61 3.07 -6.50 5.47
C ARG A 61 2.63 -7.96 5.35
N PHE A 62 3.52 -8.79 4.83
CA PHE A 62 3.36 -10.24 4.80
C PHE A 62 4.31 -10.86 5.84
N ALA A 63 3.89 -11.92 6.50
CA ALA A 63 4.65 -12.59 7.55
C ALA A 63 4.73 -14.10 7.27
N PHE A 64 5.06 -14.48 6.03
CA PHE A 64 5.17 -15.88 5.62
C PHE A 64 6.21 -16.64 6.45
N GLU A 65 7.23 -15.94 6.96
CA GLU A 65 8.24 -16.47 7.84
C GLU A 65 7.67 -17.06 9.14
N LYS A 66 6.50 -16.60 9.57
CA LYS A 66 5.81 -17.07 10.79
C LYS A 66 4.88 -18.26 10.55
N PHE A 67 4.54 -18.53 9.31
CA PHE A 67 3.54 -19.54 8.93
C PHE A 67 4.20 -20.66 8.10
N LYS A 68 4.77 -21.64 8.77
CA LYS A 68 5.42 -22.79 8.12
C LYS A 68 4.44 -23.50 7.17
N GLY A 69 4.88 -23.77 5.95
CA GLY A 69 4.09 -24.45 4.92
C GLY A 69 3.11 -23.55 4.15
N SER A 70 3.03 -22.27 4.47
CA SER A 70 2.22 -21.33 3.69
C SER A 70 2.89 -20.99 2.34
N SER A 71 2.09 -20.91 1.28
CA SER A 71 2.56 -20.43 -0.02
C SER A 71 2.80 -18.93 0.02
N ASN A 72 3.98 -18.48 -0.38
CA ASN A 72 4.36 -17.07 -0.49
C ASN A 72 3.86 -16.42 -1.80
N THR A 73 3.28 -17.19 -2.71
CA THR A 73 2.70 -16.67 -3.95
C THR A 73 1.42 -15.88 -3.63
N LEU A 74 1.38 -14.63 -4.07
CA LEU A 74 0.20 -13.78 -3.89
C LEU A 74 -0.89 -14.16 -4.89
N SER A 75 -2.13 -14.12 -4.42
CA SER A 75 -3.32 -14.47 -5.20
C SER A 75 -4.49 -13.56 -4.78
N THR A 76 -5.71 -13.91 -5.17
CA THR A 76 -6.93 -13.21 -4.76
C THR A 76 -7.28 -13.39 -3.28
N SER A 77 -6.68 -14.38 -2.61
CA SER A 77 -6.86 -14.58 -1.16
C SER A 77 -6.06 -13.55 -0.36
N MET A 78 -6.61 -13.10 0.77
CA MET A 78 -5.93 -12.18 1.67
C MET A 78 -4.82 -12.91 2.44
N LYS A 79 -3.57 -12.50 2.21
CA LYS A 79 -2.37 -13.06 2.86
C LYS A 79 -1.60 -12.04 3.71
N SER A 80 -1.91 -10.77 3.60
CA SER A 80 -1.28 -9.74 4.42
C SER A 80 -1.76 -9.79 5.86
N VAL A 81 -0.85 -9.65 6.80
CA VAL A 81 -1.13 -9.64 8.25
C VAL A 81 -1.23 -8.22 8.82
N GLY A 82 -0.76 -7.24 8.08
CA GLY A 82 -0.76 -5.84 8.48
C GLY A 82 -0.41 -4.94 7.30
N GLU A 83 -0.14 -3.69 7.62
CA GLU A 83 0.21 -2.68 6.64
C GLU A 83 1.02 -1.57 7.30
N SER A 84 1.96 -0.99 6.57
CA SER A 84 2.59 0.28 6.92
C SER A 84 1.93 1.42 6.17
N MET A 85 1.91 2.60 6.79
CA MET A 85 1.49 3.85 6.17
C MET A 85 2.55 4.91 6.44
N ALA A 86 2.95 5.62 5.42
CA ALA A 86 3.88 6.72 5.55
C ALA A 86 3.38 7.96 4.80
N ILE A 87 3.69 9.11 5.35
CA ILE A 87 3.36 10.43 4.79
C ILE A 87 4.65 11.12 4.40
N GLY A 88 4.67 11.71 3.22
CA GLY A 88 5.79 12.48 2.70
C GLY A 88 5.31 13.62 1.82
N ARG A 89 6.18 14.57 1.50
CA ARG A 89 5.87 15.66 0.57
C ARG A 89 5.91 15.20 -0.88
N SER A 90 6.70 14.16 -1.17
CA SER A 90 6.76 13.52 -2.48
C SER A 90 6.44 12.04 -2.38
N PHE A 91 6.18 11.42 -3.55
CA PHE A 91 5.98 9.97 -3.63
C PHE A 91 7.25 9.23 -3.17
N GLU A 92 8.41 9.64 -3.61
CA GLU A 92 9.69 9.02 -3.27
C GLU A 92 9.91 9.01 -1.76
N GLU A 93 9.67 10.14 -1.10
CA GLU A 93 9.81 10.25 0.36
C GLU A 93 8.85 9.30 1.08
N SER A 94 7.56 9.36 0.75
CA SER A 94 6.54 8.55 1.41
C SER A 94 6.76 7.05 1.16
N PHE A 95 7.17 6.68 -0.05
CA PHE A 95 7.44 5.30 -0.43
C PHE A 95 8.64 4.71 0.31
N GLN A 96 9.76 5.43 0.38
CA GLN A 96 10.94 5.01 1.13
C GLN A 96 10.63 4.85 2.62
N LYS A 97 9.91 5.80 3.21
CA LYS A 97 9.44 5.71 4.59
C LYS A 97 8.55 4.48 4.83
N ALA A 98 7.62 4.22 3.91
CA ALA A 98 6.69 3.09 4.03
C ALA A 98 7.43 1.75 3.96
N LEU A 99 8.41 1.59 3.08
CA LEU A 99 9.24 0.39 3.00
C LEU A 99 10.05 0.16 4.26
N ARG A 100 10.72 1.21 4.76
CA ARG A 100 11.46 1.14 6.02
C ARG A 100 10.57 0.74 7.19
N SER A 101 9.34 1.23 7.24
CA SER A 101 8.38 0.93 8.30
C SER A 101 7.82 -0.50 8.27
N LEU A 102 8.10 -1.28 7.24
CA LEU A 102 7.75 -2.71 7.19
C LEU A 102 8.61 -3.57 8.12
N GLU A 103 9.79 -3.08 8.51
CA GLU A 103 10.73 -3.80 9.40
C GLU A 103 11.08 -5.20 8.87
N VAL A 104 11.35 -5.29 7.58
CA VAL A 104 11.74 -6.54 6.88
C VAL A 104 13.24 -6.60 6.56
N GLY A 105 14.06 -5.82 7.28
CA GLY A 105 15.52 -5.80 7.10
C GLY A 105 16.03 -4.88 6.01
N VAL A 106 15.14 -4.09 5.36
CA VAL A 106 15.54 -3.08 4.36
C VAL A 106 15.25 -1.67 4.89
N PHE A 107 16.14 -0.72 4.61
CA PHE A 107 16.02 0.66 5.07
C PHE A 107 15.30 1.58 4.07
N GLY A 108 14.84 1.03 2.98
CA GLY A 108 14.14 1.72 1.91
C GLY A 108 13.93 0.81 0.71
N TRP A 109 13.78 1.38 -0.47
CA TRP A 109 13.71 0.60 -1.70
C TRP A 109 15.13 0.22 -2.16
N GLU A 110 15.79 -0.59 -1.36
CA GLU A 110 17.13 -1.10 -1.56
C GLU A 110 17.08 -2.57 -1.97
N CYS A 111 18.03 -3.00 -2.75
CA CYS A 111 18.17 -4.38 -3.18
C CYS A 111 19.67 -4.74 -3.07
N ASP A 112 20.14 -4.76 -1.80
CA ASP A 112 21.55 -5.02 -1.49
C ASP A 112 21.89 -6.51 -1.34
N SER A 113 20.94 -7.40 -1.43
CA SER A 113 21.21 -8.83 -1.46
C SER A 113 21.98 -9.17 -2.75
N GLN A 114 23.29 -9.10 -2.67
CA GLN A 114 24.20 -9.38 -3.80
C GLN A 114 24.11 -10.83 -4.32
N ASP A 115 23.52 -11.73 -3.57
CA ASP A 115 23.66 -13.16 -3.84
C ASP A 115 22.46 -13.85 -4.48
N ASP A 116 21.23 -13.37 -4.29
CA ASP A 116 20.04 -14.13 -4.70
C ASP A 116 19.50 -13.79 -6.11
N PHE A 117 20.02 -12.77 -6.78
CA PHE A 117 19.42 -12.27 -8.03
C PHE A 117 20.42 -12.23 -9.20
N LYS A 118 21.29 -13.23 -9.30
CA LYS A 118 22.34 -13.29 -10.34
C LYS A 118 21.81 -13.70 -11.72
N ASP A 119 20.69 -14.43 -11.77
CA ASP A 119 20.17 -14.94 -13.02
C ASP A 119 18.94 -14.15 -13.53
N GLU A 120 19.01 -13.72 -14.78
CA GLU A 120 17.94 -13.00 -15.48
C GLU A 120 16.65 -13.84 -15.56
N GLY A 121 16.78 -15.13 -15.75
CA GLY A 121 15.65 -16.07 -15.81
C GLY A 121 14.89 -16.10 -14.48
N HIS A 122 15.62 -16.09 -13.39
CA HIS A 122 15.05 -16.06 -12.04
C HIS A 122 14.26 -14.76 -11.79
N ILE A 123 14.83 -13.59 -12.10
CA ILE A 123 14.15 -12.30 -11.94
C ILE A 123 12.86 -12.27 -12.76
N LYS A 124 12.92 -12.70 -14.02
CA LYS A 124 11.75 -12.72 -14.91
C LYS A 124 10.65 -13.63 -14.36
N ASN A 125 10.98 -14.82 -13.89
CA ASN A 125 10.02 -15.76 -13.32
C ASN A 125 9.40 -15.23 -12.02
N SER A 126 10.22 -14.67 -11.14
CA SER A 126 9.77 -14.10 -9.85
C SER A 126 8.93 -12.83 -10.01
N LEU A 127 9.14 -12.05 -11.06
CA LEU A 127 8.26 -10.93 -11.41
C LEU A 127 6.92 -11.41 -11.99
N ARG A 128 6.92 -12.54 -12.68
CA ARG A 128 5.71 -13.15 -13.23
C ARG A 128 4.83 -13.76 -12.15
N ASN A 129 5.44 -14.43 -11.19
CA ASN A 129 4.78 -15.05 -10.04
C ASN A 129 4.86 -14.10 -8.84
N PRO A 130 3.80 -13.34 -8.51
CA PRO A 130 3.89 -12.31 -7.49
C PRO A 130 4.13 -12.90 -6.10
N THR A 131 5.17 -12.42 -5.44
CA THR A 131 5.51 -12.72 -4.05
C THR A 131 5.57 -11.44 -3.21
N SER A 132 5.72 -11.57 -1.91
CA SER A 132 5.88 -10.42 -1.00
C SER A 132 7.11 -9.55 -1.33
N GLU A 133 8.12 -10.12 -1.96
CA GLU A 133 9.39 -9.45 -2.32
C GLU A 133 9.38 -8.82 -3.71
N ARG A 134 8.27 -8.99 -4.45
CA ARG A 134 8.17 -8.50 -5.83
C ARG A 134 8.55 -7.03 -5.98
N ILE A 135 8.24 -6.20 -4.99
CA ILE A 135 8.54 -4.77 -5.02
C ILE A 135 10.06 -4.50 -5.07
N LEU A 136 10.86 -5.31 -4.39
CA LEU A 136 12.33 -5.22 -4.41
C LEU A 136 12.88 -5.73 -5.75
N LEU A 137 12.30 -6.80 -6.27
CA LEU A 137 12.65 -7.36 -7.59
C LEU A 137 12.37 -6.38 -8.73
N VAL A 138 11.31 -5.58 -8.62
CA VAL A 138 11.01 -4.49 -9.58
C VAL A 138 12.18 -3.52 -9.64
N LYS A 139 12.71 -3.07 -8.50
CA LYS A 139 13.89 -2.19 -8.49
C LYS A 139 15.09 -2.82 -9.17
N LYS A 140 15.37 -4.10 -8.88
CA LYS A 140 16.48 -4.81 -9.51
C LYS A 140 16.32 -4.90 -11.03
N ALA A 141 15.12 -5.19 -11.51
CA ALA A 141 14.83 -5.21 -12.94
C ALA A 141 15.02 -3.83 -13.59
N MET A 142 14.64 -2.75 -12.90
CA MET A 142 14.89 -1.37 -13.36
C MET A 142 16.39 -1.08 -13.48
N GLN A 143 17.19 -1.43 -12.47
CA GLN A 143 18.64 -1.25 -12.49
C GLN A 143 19.31 -2.01 -13.65
N LEU A 144 18.77 -3.14 -14.04
CA LEU A 144 19.24 -3.92 -15.18
C LEU A 144 18.70 -3.43 -16.54
N GLY A 145 17.96 -2.34 -16.59
CA GLY A 145 17.36 -1.78 -17.79
C GLY A 145 16.27 -2.65 -18.45
N LYS A 146 15.72 -3.62 -17.72
CA LYS A 146 14.82 -4.66 -18.27
C LYS A 146 13.34 -4.46 -18.00
N LEU A 147 12.97 -3.39 -17.34
CA LEU A 147 11.58 -3.20 -16.88
C LEU A 147 10.56 -3.15 -18.01
N ILE A 148 10.86 -2.44 -19.09
CA ILE A 148 9.95 -2.27 -20.25
C ILE A 148 9.66 -3.60 -20.92
N LEU A 149 10.66 -4.45 -21.10
CA LEU A 149 10.49 -5.77 -21.73
C LEU A 149 9.66 -6.74 -20.88
N ILE A 150 9.68 -6.59 -19.56
CA ILE A 150 8.96 -7.48 -18.63
C ILE A 150 7.49 -7.10 -18.58
N PHE A 151 7.15 -5.82 -18.55
CA PHE A 151 5.77 -5.35 -18.55
C PHE A 151 5.07 -5.56 -19.89
N MET A 152 5.73 -5.34 -21.01
CA MET A 152 5.13 -5.54 -22.34
C MET A 152 4.84 -7.02 -22.67
N LYS A 153 5.55 -7.97 -22.07
CA LYS A 153 5.33 -9.42 -22.30
C LYS A 153 4.42 -10.10 -21.28
N SER A 154 4.01 -9.42 -20.23
CA SER A 154 3.11 -9.98 -19.20
C SER A 154 1.62 -9.66 -19.44
N GLN A 155 1.30 -8.98 -20.54
CA GLN A 155 -0.07 -8.58 -20.89
C GLN A 155 -0.66 -9.42 -22.07
N ILE A 156 -0.02 -10.54 -22.45
CA ILE A 156 -0.54 -11.46 -23.48
C ILE A 156 -0.83 -12.81 -22.84
#